data_45284d6ad26e88f561a423a4fe880c93
#
_entry.id   45284d6ad26e88f561a423a4fe880c93
#
_cell.length_a   1.000
_cell.length_b   1.000
_cell.length_c   1.000
_cell.angle_alpha   90.00
_cell.angle_beta   90.00
_cell.angle_gamma   90.00
#
_symmetry.space_group_name_H-M   'P 1'
#
loop_
_entity.id
_entity.type
_entity.pdbx_description
1 polymer ?
#
loop_
_entity_poly.entity_id
_entity_poly.type
_entity_poly.pdbx_seq_one_letter_code
_entity_poly.pdbx_strand_id
1 'polypeptide(L)'
;MQALHRVRSRLVSERTAVINEIRGLLLERGIIVRQILRFLRQSLPDFLAKRTDVLSLRMAHIVADLADDWRRLDQRIETVTDEIETVVKSDDNCRRVMTVPGIGPIISSAMVAAIGNGVAFARGRDFSAWLGLVPKQMSTGDRTILGRISKRGNAYLRMLFMQAARVILLRPANWPKHGFGCWLVHAAQRLHPNVLAAALANKLARIAWTVLTQERSYEARVTKAVA
;
A
#
# COMPACT_ATOMS: atom_id res chain seq x y z
N MET A 1 16.57 6.74 7.00
CA MET A 1 15.46 6.23 6.19
C MET A 1 14.35 5.62 7.02
N GLN A 2 14.56 4.60 7.89
CA GLN A 2 13.46 3.99 8.69
C GLN A 2 12.68 5.00 9.55
N ALA A 3 13.35 6.01 10.12
CA ALA A 3 12.69 7.06 10.89
C ALA A 3 11.68 7.86 10.05
N LEU A 4 12.04 8.23 8.81
CA LEU A 4 11.15 8.93 7.88
C LEU A 4 9.89 8.12 7.58
N HIS A 5 10.04 6.82 7.32
CA HIS A 5 8.89 5.93 7.11
C HIS A 5 7.99 5.84 8.34
N ARG A 6 8.56 5.79 9.56
CA ARG A 6 7.77 5.77 10.81
C ARG A 6 7.01 7.08 11.00
N VAL A 7 7.67 8.22 10.79
CA VAL A 7 7.05 9.54 10.87
C VAL A 7 5.91 9.65 9.84
N ARG A 8 6.19 9.31 8.57
CA ARG A 8 5.19 9.34 7.52
C ARG A 8 3.99 8.44 7.84
N SER A 9 4.22 7.22 8.30
CA SER A 9 3.16 6.29 8.67
C SER A 9 2.27 6.83 9.79
N ARG A 10 2.88 7.46 10.82
CA ARG A 10 2.15 8.12 11.90
C ARG A 10 1.28 9.26 11.38
N LEU A 11 1.86 10.17 10.58
CA LEU A 11 1.12 11.30 10.00
C LEU A 11 -0.06 10.84 9.12
N VAL A 12 0.11 9.77 8.33
CA VAL A 12 -0.98 9.18 7.52
C VAL A 12 -2.09 8.62 8.41
N SER A 13 -1.74 8.01 9.55
CA SER A 13 -2.73 7.49 10.51
C SER A 13 -3.49 8.64 11.19
N GLU A 14 -2.79 9.68 11.64
CA GLU A 14 -3.39 10.89 12.22
C GLU A 14 -4.34 11.57 11.22
N ARG A 15 -3.91 11.76 9.97
CA ARG A 15 -4.78 12.28 8.92
C ARG A 15 -6.05 11.45 8.73
N THR A 16 -5.91 10.13 8.75
CA THR A 16 -7.06 9.23 8.59
C THR A 16 -8.03 9.35 9.76
N ALA A 17 -7.51 9.52 10.98
CA ALA A 17 -8.32 9.73 12.17
C ALA A 17 -9.13 11.05 12.07
N VAL A 18 -8.47 12.17 11.75
CA VAL A 18 -9.13 13.48 11.57
C VAL A 18 -10.23 13.42 10.49
N ILE A 19 -9.94 12.78 9.34
CA ILE A 19 -10.94 12.63 8.27
C ILE A 19 -12.14 11.81 8.72
N ASN A 20 -11.93 10.73 9.48
CA ASN A 20 -13.02 9.92 9.99
C ASN A 20 -13.82 10.66 11.06
N GLU A 21 -13.19 11.47 11.89
CA GLU A 21 -13.85 12.34 12.87
C GLU A 21 -14.74 13.38 12.18
N ILE A 22 -14.24 14.09 11.17
CA ILE A 22 -15.06 14.99 10.34
C ILE A 22 -16.29 14.26 9.78
N ARG A 23 -16.10 13.06 9.22
CA ARG A 23 -17.22 12.28 8.68
C ARG A 23 -18.21 11.85 9.75
N GLY A 24 -17.73 11.48 10.93
CA GLY A 24 -18.58 11.11 12.07
C GLY A 24 -19.45 12.29 12.50
N LEU A 25 -18.84 13.46 12.73
CA LEU A 25 -19.54 14.68 13.11
C LEU A 25 -20.61 15.11 12.07
N LEU A 26 -20.29 15.03 10.78
CA LEU A 26 -21.24 15.31 9.69
C LEU A 26 -22.38 14.29 9.65
N LEU A 27 -22.07 13.00 9.84
CA LEU A 27 -23.06 11.93 9.85
C LEU A 27 -24.04 12.05 11.00
N GLU A 28 -23.59 12.43 12.20
CA GLU A 28 -24.46 12.71 13.35
C GLU A 28 -25.49 13.83 13.09
N ARG A 29 -25.22 14.66 12.10
CA ARG A 29 -26.11 15.75 11.64
C ARG A 29 -26.88 15.38 10.37
N GLY A 30 -26.89 14.08 9.99
CA GLY A 30 -27.60 13.59 8.81
C GLY A 30 -26.92 13.94 7.47
N ILE A 31 -25.70 14.47 7.50
CA ILE A 31 -24.93 14.77 6.29
C ILE A 31 -24.08 13.57 5.91
N ILE A 32 -24.55 12.81 4.89
CA ILE A 32 -23.86 11.63 4.39
C ILE A 32 -22.78 12.03 3.38
N VAL A 33 -21.53 11.71 3.68
CA VAL A 33 -20.38 12.01 2.83
C VAL A 33 -19.82 10.73 2.21
N ARG A 34 -19.62 10.75 0.90
CA ARG A 34 -18.98 9.62 0.18
C ARG A 34 -17.58 9.34 0.74
N GLN A 35 -17.18 8.06 0.75
CA GLN A 35 -15.87 7.64 1.30
C GLN A 35 -14.66 8.18 0.53
N ILE A 36 -14.86 8.68 -0.70
CA ILE A 36 -13.79 9.21 -1.55
C ILE A 36 -13.24 10.50 -0.94
N LEU A 37 -11.94 10.52 -0.62
CA LEU A 37 -11.24 11.64 -0.01
C LEU A 37 -11.38 12.94 -0.81
N ARG A 38 -11.23 12.85 -2.14
CA ARG A 38 -11.37 13.99 -3.05
C ARG A 38 -12.76 14.63 -2.94
N PHE A 39 -13.81 13.80 -2.82
CA PHE A 39 -15.18 14.30 -2.68
C PHE A 39 -15.34 15.10 -1.38
N LEU A 40 -14.89 14.56 -0.25
CA LEU A 40 -14.97 15.28 1.03
C LEU A 40 -14.21 16.61 0.95
N ARG A 41 -13.00 16.63 0.40
CA ARG A 41 -12.19 17.85 0.26
C ARG A 41 -12.90 18.94 -0.56
N GLN A 42 -13.58 18.55 -1.64
CA GLN A 42 -14.28 19.48 -2.52
C GLN A 42 -15.60 19.96 -1.94
N SER A 43 -16.34 19.11 -1.25
CA SER A 43 -17.68 19.42 -0.74
C SER A 43 -17.69 20.02 0.67
N LEU A 44 -16.60 19.89 1.43
CA LEU A 44 -16.54 20.38 2.81
C LEU A 44 -16.79 21.89 2.95
N PRO A 45 -16.21 22.78 2.13
CA PRO A 45 -16.51 24.22 2.17
C PRO A 45 -17.99 24.51 1.94
N ASP A 46 -18.62 23.79 0.99
CA ASP A 46 -20.05 23.93 0.70
C ASP A 46 -20.93 23.47 1.87
N PHE A 47 -20.56 22.38 2.55
CA PHE A 47 -21.29 21.92 3.74
C PHE A 47 -21.21 22.95 4.86
N LEU A 48 -20.06 23.54 5.09
CA LEU A 48 -19.87 24.56 6.12
C LEU A 48 -20.64 25.87 5.81
N ALA A 49 -20.74 26.24 4.53
CA ALA A 49 -21.37 27.50 4.12
C ALA A 49 -22.90 27.38 3.97
N LYS A 50 -23.43 26.23 3.50
CA LYS A 50 -24.82 26.09 3.05
C LYS A 50 -25.71 25.30 4.01
N ARG A 51 -25.16 24.60 4.99
CA ARG A 51 -25.91 23.73 5.90
C ARG A 51 -26.02 24.29 7.31
N THR A 52 -26.24 25.61 7.38
CA THR A 52 -26.48 26.33 8.65
C THR A 52 -27.81 25.95 9.33
N ASP A 53 -28.69 25.32 8.58
CA ASP A 53 -29.95 24.73 9.07
C ASP A 53 -29.70 23.47 9.95
N VAL A 54 -28.62 22.76 9.71
CA VAL A 54 -28.30 21.48 10.38
C VAL A 54 -27.04 21.58 11.25
N LEU A 55 -26.07 22.39 10.86
CA LEU A 55 -24.83 22.63 11.58
C LEU A 55 -24.94 23.91 12.43
N SER A 56 -24.90 23.77 13.77
CA SER A 56 -24.72 24.91 14.63
C SER A 56 -23.40 25.62 14.33
N LEU A 57 -23.34 26.93 14.60
CA LEU A 57 -22.12 27.74 14.41
C LEU A 57 -20.90 27.10 15.11
N ARG A 58 -21.09 26.61 16.33
CA ARG A 58 -20.03 25.91 17.08
C ARG A 58 -19.54 24.63 16.37
N MET A 59 -20.45 23.82 15.83
CA MET A 59 -20.11 22.59 15.10
C MET A 59 -19.39 22.94 13.79
N ALA A 60 -19.83 23.97 13.08
CA ALA A 60 -19.16 24.44 11.87
C ALA A 60 -17.71 24.87 12.16
N HIS A 61 -17.47 25.58 13.28
CA HIS A 61 -16.11 25.94 13.70
C HIS A 61 -15.25 24.70 14.01
N ILE A 62 -15.76 23.73 14.78
CA ILE A 62 -15.03 22.48 15.10
C ILE A 62 -14.65 21.74 13.80
N VAL A 63 -15.56 21.60 12.86
CA VAL A 63 -15.28 20.93 11.59
C VAL A 63 -14.29 21.73 10.74
N ALA A 64 -14.33 23.06 10.79
CA ALA A 64 -13.36 23.91 10.11
C ALA A 64 -11.95 23.75 10.69
N ASP A 65 -11.81 23.73 12.02
CA ASP A 65 -10.52 23.52 12.71
C ASP A 65 -9.94 22.14 12.37
N LEU A 66 -10.75 21.09 12.36
CA LEU A 66 -10.33 19.76 11.93
C LEU A 66 -9.92 19.72 10.45
N ALA A 67 -10.56 20.50 9.59
CA ALA A 67 -10.17 20.64 8.19
C ALA A 67 -8.82 21.34 8.03
N ASP A 68 -8.50 22.30 8.91
CA ASP A 68 -7.19 22.94 8.95
C ASP A 68 -6.11 21.99 9.45
N ASP A 69 -6.38 21.19 10.46
CA ASP A 69 -5.49 20.11 10.89
C ASP A 69 -5.22 19.11 9.78
N TRP A 70 -6.26 18.71 9.04
CA TRP A 70 -6.10 17.84 7.88
C TRP A 70 -5.17 18.46 6.83
N ARG A 71 -5.33 19.73 6.48
CA ARG A 71 -4.46 20.44 5.52
C ARG A 71 -3.00 20.48 5.99
N ARG A 72 -2.77 20.77 7.28
CA ARG A 72 -1.43 20.74 7.88
C ARG A 72 -0.78 19.35 7.83
N LEU A 73 -1.57 18.31 8.12
CA LEU A 73 -1.10 16.93 8.03
C LEU A 73 -0.75 16.51 6.59
N ASP A 74 -1.56 16.89 5.60
CA ASP A 74 -1.26 16.64 4.19
C ASP A 74 0.06 17.29 3.77
N GLN A 75 0.30 18.54 4.11
CA GLN A 75 1.54 19.25 3.80
C GLN A 75 2.76 18.56 4.44
N ARG A 76 2.65 18.17 5.70
CA ARG A 76 3.73 17.44 6.38
C ARG A 76 4.00 16.06 5.77
N ILE A 77 2.95 15.35 5.34
CA ILE A 77 3.10 14.05 4.64
C ILE A 77 3.81 14.25 3.31
N GLU A 78 3.48 15.30 2.57
CA GLU A 78 4.12 15.66 1.31
C GLU A 78 5.62 15.95 1.54
N THR A 79 5.96 16.85 2.46
CA THR A 79 7.37 17.17 2.79
C THR A 79 8.19 15.93 3.12
N VAL A 80 7.69 15.04 3.99
CA VAL A 80 8.39 13.79 4.33
C VAL A 80 8.45 12.84 3.14
N THR A 81 7.46 12.84 2.27
CA THR A 81 7.45 12.01 1.05
C THR A 81 8.51 12.49 0.07
N ASP A 82 8.64 13.80 -0.15
CA ASP A 82 9.63 14.41 -1.03
C ASP A 82 11.06 14.16 -0.53
N GLU A 83 11.26 14.21 0.79
CA GLU A 83 12.55 13.85 1.41
C GLU A 83 12.91 12.38 1.12
N ILE A 84 11.95 11.45 1.28
CA ILE A 84 12.15 10.04 0.94
C ILE A 84 12.48 9.89 -0.54
N GLU A 85 11.74 10.55 -1.44
CA GLU A 85 11.95 10.47 -2.88
C GLU A 85 13.31 11.04 -3.30
N THR A 86 13.78 12.08 -2.62
CA THR A 86 15.10 12.66 -2.87
C THR A 86 16.20 11.66 -2.54
N VAL A 87 16.11 10.99 -1.40
CA VAL A 87 17.09 9.94 -1.03
C VAL A 87 17.04 8.75 -1.99
N VAL A 88 15.85 8.35 -2.43
CA VAL A 88 15.67 7.24 -3.39
C VAL A 88 16.36 7.51 -4.73
N LYS A 89 16.38 8.75 -5.21
CA LYS A 89 17.01 9.13 -6.48
C LYS A 89 18.53 8.85 -6.50
N SER A 90 19.18 8.91 -5.34
CA SER A 90 20.62 8.66 -5.19
C SER A 90 20.98 7.21 -4.82
N ASP A 91 19.99 6.35 -4.53
CA ASP A 91 20.19 4.97 -4.09
C ASP A 91 19.94 3.97 -5.22
N ASP A 92 21.02 3.31 -5.69
CA ASP A 92 20.95 2.33 -6.78
C ASP A 92 20.06 1.13 -6.46
N ASN A 93 20.09 0.66 -5.21
CA ASN A 93 19.26 -0.45 -4.77
C ASN A 93 17.77 -0.09 -4.85
N CYS A 94 17.42 1.12 -4.42
CA CYS A 94 16.07 1.63 -4.55
C CYS A 94 15.66 1.74 -6.02
N ARG A 95 16.54 2.28 -6.89
CA ARG A 95 16.26 2.41 -8.33
C ARG A 95 16.01 1.06 -8.99
N ARG A 96 16.85 0.04 -8.68
CA ARG A 96 16.65 -1.33 -9.19
C ARG A 96 15.32 -1.93 -8.73
N VAL A 97 15.00 -1.83 -7.45
CA VAL A 97 13.74 -2.37 -6.89
C VAL A 97 12.52 -1.67 -7.50
N MET A 98 12.60 -0.39 -7.84
CA MET A 98 11.54 0.37 -8.51
C MET A 98 11.24 -0.11 -9.94
N THR A 99 12.13 -0.89 -10.58
CA THR A 99 11.84 -1.50 -11.87
C THR A 99 10.75 -2.59 -11.79
N VAL A 100 10.49 -3.11 -10.59
CA VAL A 100 9.44 -4.11 -10.35
C VAL A 100 8.06 -3.45 -10.44
N PRO A 101 7.12 -3.98 -11.24
CA PRO A 101 5.79 -3.41 -11.38
C PRO A 101 5.09 -3.19 -10.04
N GLY A 102 4.51 -2.01 -9.86
CA GLY A 102 3.78 -1.61 -8.65
C GLY A 102 4.65 -1.19 -7.48
N ILE A 103 5.97 -1.22 -7.61
CA ILE A 103 6.89 -0.73 -6.57
C ILE A 103 7.35 0.68 -6.91
N GLY A 104 7.00 1.63 -6.05
CA GLY A 104 7.42 3.03 -6.14
C GLY A 104 8.45 3.39 -5.06
N PRO A 105 8.81 4.69 -4.96
CA PRO A 105 9.84 5.19 -4.04
C PRO A 105 9.62 4.77 -2.58
N ILE A 106 8.38 4.83 -2.10
CA ILE A 106 8.03 4.49 -0.71
C ILE A 106 8.28 3.00 -0.42
N ILE A 107 7.96 2.11 -1.36
CA ILE A 107 8.11 0.66 -1.14
C ILE A 107 9.58 0.26 -1.26
N SER A 108 10.28 0.76 -2.28
CA SER A 108 11.69 0.48 -2.50
C SER A 108 12.55 0.93 -1.33
N SER A 109 12.38 2.18 -0.89
CA SER A 109 13.13 2.73 0.23
C SER A 109 12.81 2.08 1.57
N ALA A 110 11.53 1.73 1.82
CA ALA A 110 11.15 0.99 3.01
C ALA A 110 11.77 -0.41 3.03
N MET A 111 11.81 -1.08 1.89
CA MET A 111 12.42 -2.40 1.74
C MET A 111 13.93 -2.33 1.97
N VAL A 112 14.64 -1.46 1.25
CA VAL A 112 16.10 -1.31 1.39
C VAL A 112 16.47 -0.88 2.82
N ALA A 113 15.72 0.04 3.43
CA ALA A 113 15.94 0.45 4.81
C ALA A 113 15.72 -0.69 5.83
N ALA A 114 14.86 -1.67 5.52
CA ALA A 114 14.54 -2.77 6.43
C ALA A 114 15.51 -3.97 6.31
N ILE A 115 15.98 -4.27 5.09
CA ILE A 115 16.75 -5.49 4.83
C ILE A 115 18.13 -5.25 4.16
N GLY A 116 18.52 -3.98 3.96
CA GLY A 116 19.78 -3.63 3.29
C GLY A 116 19.81 -4.21 1.87
N ASN A 117 20.85 -4.96 1.56
CA ASN A 117 21.02 -5.68 0.29
C ASN A 117 20.28 -7.03 0.23
N GLY A 118 19.57 -7.41 1.27
CA GLY A 118 18.75 -8.62 1.30
C GLY A 118 19.48 -9.94 1.56
N VAL A 119 20.79 -9.93 1.82
CA VAL A 119 21.61 -11.15 2.06
C VAL A 119 21.24 -11.90 3.34
N ALA A 120 20.51 -11.27 4.27
CA ALA A 120 20.00 -11.92 5.47
C ALA A 120 18.99 -13.06 5.18
N PHE A 121 18.46 -13.12 3.95
CA PHE A 121 17.51 -14.14 3.53
C PHE A 121 18.17 -15.03 2.45
N ALA A 122 18.17 -16.33 2.65
CA ALA A 122 18.73 -17.28 1.68
C ALA A 122 17.89 -17.35 0.37
N ARG A 123 16.59 -17.09 0.47
CA ARG A 123 15.65 -17.20 -0.66
C ARG A 123 14.55 -16.15 -0.56
N GLY A 124 14.02 -15.73 -1.69
CA GLY A 124 12.88 -14.78 -1.71
C GLY A 124 11.62 -15.29 -0.98
N ARG A 125 11.46 -16.62 -0.83
CA ARG A 125 10.39 -17.19 0.00
C ARG A 125 10.57 -16.88 1.48
N ASP A 126 11.80 -16.80 1.96
CA ASP A 126 12.10 -16.53 3.37
C ASP A 126 11.82 -15.06 3.67
N PHE A 127 12.15 -14.16 2.75
CA PHE A 127 11.74 -12.76 2.82
C PHE A 127 10.21 -12.61 2.84
N SER A 128 9.48 -13.31 1.94
CA SER A 128 8.01 -13.25 1.95
C SER A 128 7.38 -13.86 3.19
N ALA A 129 8.02 -14.86 3.79
CA ALA A 129 7.62 -15.44 5.08
C ALA A 129 7.86 -14.45 6.23
N TRP A 130 9.00 -13.76 6.22
CA TRP A 130 9.32 -12.70 7.18
C TRP A 130 8.33 -11.52 7.08
N LEU A 131 7.78 -11.23 5.91
CA LEU A 131 6.68 -10.27 5.74
C LEU A 131 5.34 -10.80 6.25
N GLY A 132 5.21 -12.11 6.52
CA GLY A 132 3.96 -12.75 6.89
C GLY A 132 2.95 -12.86 5.74
N LEU A 133 3.44 -12.93 4.50
CA LEU A 133 2.64 -13.11 3.27
C LEU A 133 2.45 -14.58 2.88
N VAL A 134 3.02 -15.50 3.65
CA VAL A 134 2.82 -16.94 3.45
C VAL A 134 1.60 -17.44 4.22
N PRO A 135 0.87 -18.46 3.71
CA PRO A 135 -0.24 -19.04 4.44
C PRO A 135 0.22 -19.72 5.73
N LYS A 136 -0.62 -19.71 6.75
CA LYS A 136 -0.44 -20.59 7.91
C LYS A 136 -0.67 -22.02 7.44
N GLN A 137 0.22 -22.92 7.82
CA GLN A 137 0.06 -24.34 7.57
C GLN A 137 -0.28 -25.04 8.88
N MET A 138 -1.33 -25.82 8.85
CA MET A 138 -1.73 -26.75 9.91
C MET A 138 -1.73 -28.14 9.30
N SER A 139 -0.67 -28.90 9.54
CA SER A 139 -0.53 -30.25 9.02
C SER A 139 -0.60 -31.25 10.16
N THR A 140 -1.42 -32.28 9.99
CA THR A 140 -1.51 -33.44 10.90
C THR A 140 -1.45 -34.68 10.03
N GLY A 141 -0.41 -35.52 10.24
CA GLY A 141 -0.17 -36.70 9.39
C GLY A 141 -0.02 -36.31 7.93
N ASP A 142 -0.71 -37.01 7.05
CA ASP A 142 -0.63 -36.82 5.59
C ASP A 142 -1.50 -35.66 5.06
N ARG A 143 -2.23 -34.96 5.93
CA ARG A 143 -3.14 -33.88 5.51
C ARG A 143 -2.50 -32.50 5.73
N THR A 144 -2.27 -31.75 4.62
CA THR A 144 -1.85 -30.36 4.67
C THR A 144 -3.03 -29.42 4.54
N ILE A 145 -3.28 -28.60 5.57
CA ILE A 145 -4.32 -27.57 5.56
C ILE A 145 -3.64 -26.20 5.50
N LEU A 146 -3.90 -25.43 4.43
CA LEU A 146 -3.43 -24.08 4.27
C LEU A 146 -4.52 -23.08 4.70
N GLY A 147 -4.21 -22.24 5.67
CA GLY A 147 -5.07 -21.17 6.16
C GLY A 147 -4.79 -19.82 5.49
N ARG A 148 -5.27 -18.75 6.15
CA ARG A 148 -4.97 -17.37 5.74
C ARG A 148 -3.48 -17.06 5.91
N ILE A 149 -3.01 -15.93 5.31
CA ILE A 149 -1.63 -15.45 5.49
C ILE A 149 -1.29 -15.31 6.98
N SER A 150 -0.05 -15.60 7.34
CA SER A 150 0.39 -15.68 8.76
C SER A 150 0.28 -14.34 9.49
N LYS A 151 0.45 -13.23 8.77
CA LYS A 151 0.50 -11.86 9.29
C LYS A 151 1.59 -11.62 10.35
N ARG A 152 2.51 -12.54 10.52
CA ARG A 152 3.68 -12.42 11.41
C ARG A 152 4.75 -11.56 10.74
N GLY A 153 5.63 -10.93 11.53
CA GLY A 153 6.75 -10.15 11.01
C GLY A 153 6.40 -8.71 10.61
N ASN A 154 7.07 -8.15 9.62
CA ASN A 154 7.01 -6.72 9.30
C ASN A 154 5.65 -6.31 8.70
N ALA A 155 4.80 -5.73 9.56
CA ALA A 155 3.44 -5.31 9.20
C ALA A 155 3.43 -4.14 8.20
N TYR A 156 4.40 -3.21 8.31
CA TYR A 156 4.46 -2.04 7.45
C TYR A 156 4.78 -2.43 5.99
N LEU A 157 5.85 -3.19 5.78
CA LEU A 157 6.20 -3.67 4.44
C LEU A 157 5.12 -4.59 3.86
N ARG A 158 4.52 -5.47 4.67
CA ARG A 158 3.38 -6.28 4.22
C ARG A 158 2.25 -5.41 3.70
N MET A 159 1.88 -4.35 4.41
CA MET A 159 0.84 -3.40 3.97
C MET A 159 1.23 -2.77 2.63
N LEU A 160 2.47 -2.31 2.47
CA LEU A 160 2.95 -1.69 1.25
C LEU A 160 2.90 -2.66 0.06
N PHE A 161 3.38 -3.90 0.20
CA PHE A 161 3.28 -4.90 -0.87
C PHE A 161 1.83 -5.28 -1.20
N MET A 162 0.94 -5.31 -0.21
CA MET A 162 -0.50 -5.51 -0.44
C MET A 162 -1.11 -4.36 -1.24
N GLN A 163 -0.70 -3.11 -0.98
CA GLN A 163 -1.14 -1.95 -1.76
C GLN A 163 -0.60 -2.01 -3.19
N ALA A 164 0.68 -2.34 -3.39
CA ALA A 164 1.25 -2.55 -4.72
C ALA A 164 0.45 -3.58 -5.52
N ALA A 165 0.13 -4.72 -4.90
CA ALA A 165 -0.68 -5.76 -5.52
C ALA A 165 -2.08 -5.24 -5.92
N ARG A 166 -2.76 -4.51 -5.03
CA ARG A 166 -4.09 -3.94 -5.32
C ARG A 166 -4.05 -2.96 -6.48
N VAL A 167 -3.05 -2.08 -6.55
CA VAL A 167 -2.89 -1.11 -7.65
C VAL A 167 -2.74 -1.83 -9.00
N ILE A 168 -1.98 -2.94 -9.05
CA ILE A 168 -1.86 -3.75 -10.27
C ILE A 168 -3.21 -4.39 -10.61
N LEU A 169 -3.91 -4.96 -9.63
CA LEU A 169 -5.19 -5.64 -9.85
C LEU A 169 -6.29 -4.70 -10.35
N LEU A 170 -6.26 -3.42 -9.99
CA LEU A 170 -7.19 -2.41 -10.48
C LEU A 170 -7.03 -2.07 -11.97
N ARG A 171 -5.95 -2.51 -12.63
CA ARG A 171 -5.65 -2.20 -14.03
C ARG A 171 -5.39 -3.47 -14.85
N PRO A 172 -6.41 -4.32 -15.11
CA PRO A 172 -6.25 -5.59 -15.82
C PRO A 172 -5.63 -5.45 -17.21
N ALA A 173 -5.92 -4.38 -17.93
CA ALA A 173 -5.35 -4.10 -19.26
C ALA A 173 -3.81 -4.02 -19.26
N ASN A 174 -3.18 -3.75 -18.12
CA ASN A 174 -1.72 -3.70 -18.00
C ASN A 174 -1.07 -5.03 -17.58
N TRP A 175 -1.85 -6.04 -17.21
CA TRP A 175 -1.30 -7.33 -16.73
C TRP A 175 -0.36 -8.01 -17.73
N PRO A 176 -0.65 -8.06 -19.04
CA PRO A 176 0.26 -8.68 -20.01
C PRO A 176 1.66 -8.06 -20.03
N LYS A 177 1.77 -6.77 -19.71
CA LYS A 177 3.05 -6.03 -19.69
C LYS A 177 3.97 -6.44 -18.54
N HIS A 178 3.46 -7.14 -17.52
CA HIS A 178 4.19 -7.42 -16.28
C HIS A 178 4.90 -8.78 -16.24
N GLY A 179 4.96 -9.54 -17.32
CA GLY A 179 5.61 -10.86 -17.37
C GLY A 179 4.97 -11.94 -16.49
N PHE A 180 3.98 -11.58 -15.68
CA PHE A 180 3.16 -12.51 -14.88
C PHE A 180 1.66 -12.37 -15.20
N GLY A 181 1.33 -11.74 -16.33
CA GLY A 181 -0.04 -11.48 -16.74
C GLY A 181 -0.86 -12.75 -16.94
N CYS A 182 -0.32 -13.76 -17.62
CA CYS A 182 -0.99 -15.05 -17.79
C CYS A 182 -1.35 -15.69 -16.44
N TRP A 183 -0.42 -15.65 -15.48
CA TRP A 183 -0.69 -16.14 -14.13
C TRP A 183 -1.81 -15.36 -13.45
N LEU A 184 -1.85 -14.03 -13.61
CA LEU A 184 -2.92 -13.19 -13.05
C LEU A 184 -4.29 -13.54 -13.62
N VAL A 185 -4.39 -13.72 -14.95
CA VAL A 185 -5.65 -14.08 -15.61
C VAL A 185 -6.19 -15.41 -15.07
N HIS A 186 -5.36 -16.45 -15.02
CA HIS A 186 -5.77 -17.75 -14.48
C HIS A 186 -6.10 -17.71 -12.98
N ALA A 187 -5.33 -16.96 -12.20
CA ALA A 187 -5.56 -16.83 -10.77
C ALA A 187 -6.84 -16.05 -10.45
N ALA A 188 -7.17 -15.02 -11.24
CA ALA A 188 -8.35 -14.20 -11.04
C ALA A 188 -9.66 -14.98 -11.28
N GLN A 189 -9.65 -16.00 -12.12
CA GLN A 189 -10.81 -16.85 -12.38
C GLN A 189 -11.22 -17.72 -11.19
N ARG A 190 -10.26 -18.08 -10.32
CA ARG A 190 -10.47 -19.06 -9.23
C ARG A 190 -10.31 -18.50 -7.82
N LEU A 191 -9.67 -17.36 -7.67
CA LEU A 191 -9.34 -16.80 -6.36
C LEU A 191 -10.23 -15.59 -6.04
N HIS A 192 -10.71 -15.54 -4.80
CA HIS A 192 -11.33 -14.32 -4.30
C HIS A 192 -10.36 -13.13 -4.38
N PRO A 193 -10.79 -11.88 -4.73
CA PRO A 193 -9.91 -10.73 -4.94
C PRO A 193 -8.91 -10.46 -3.82
N ASN A 194 -9.29 -10.63 -2.55
CA ASN A 194 -8.39 -10.45 -1.41
C ASN A 194 -7.31 -11.53 -1.33
N VAL A 195 -7.62 -12.77 -1.73
CA VAL A 195 -6.66 -13.88 -1.79
C VAL A 195 -5.69 -13.66 -2.93
N LEU A 196 -6.20 -13.23 -4.09
CA LEU A 196 -5.39 -12.86 -5.25
C LEU A 196 -4.41 -11.72 -4.92
N ALA A 197 -4.88 -10.68 -4.20
CA ALA A 197 -4.02 -9.59 -3.76
C ALA A 197 -2.88 -10.09 -2.85
N ALA A 198 -3.17 -10.99 -1.91
CA ALA A 198 -2.16 -11.57 -1.04
C ALA A 198 -1.15 -12.45 -1.81
N ALA A 199 -1.62 -13.25 -2.76
CA ALA A 199 -0.78 -14.09 -3.61
C ALA A 199 0.13 -13.23 -4.52
N LEU A 200 -0.41 -12.15 -5.08
CA LEU A 200 0.37 -11.20 -5.88
C LEU A 200 1.38 -10.44 -5.01
N ALA A 201 1.00 -9.99 -3.83
CA ALA A 201 1.91 -9.34 -2.88
C ALA A 201 3.10 -10.24 -2.51
N ASN A 202 2.84 -11.52 -2.25
CA ASN A 202 3.88 -12.53 -2.02
C ASN A 202 4.81 -12.66 -3.25
N LYS A 203 4.24 -12.74 -4.46
CA LYS A 203 5.00 -12.82 -5.70
C LYS A 203 5.88 -11.58 -5.91
N LEU A 204 5.32 -10.39 -5.73
CA LEU A 204 6.04 -9.11 -5.84
C LEU A 204 7.19 -9.01 -4.83
N ALA A 205 6.97 -9.40 -3.58
CA ALA A 205 8.02 -9.41 -2.56
C ALA A 205 9.19 -10.31 -2.95
N ARG A 206 8.90 -11.51 -3.46
CA ARG A 206 9.93 -12.45 -3.94
C ARG A 206 10.70 -11.91 -5.14
N ILE A 207 10.03 -11.28 -6.09
CA ILE A 207 10.65 -10.65 -7.26
C ILE A 207 11.54 -9.48 -6.81
N ALA A 208 11.03 -8.60 -5.96
CA ALA A 208 11.76 -7.45 -5.44
C ALA A 208 13.04 -7.88 -4.69
N TRP A 209 12.94 -8.91 -3.87
CA TRP A 209 14.11 -9.48 -3.19
C TRP A 209 15.15 -10.02 -4.21
N THR A 210 14.71 -10.74 -5.24
CA THR A 210 15.61 -11.26 -6.27
C THR A 210 16.29 -10.14 -7.06
N VAL A 211 15.55 -9.09 -7.42
CA VAL A 211 16.08 -7.90 -8.08
C VAL A 211 17.15 -7.23 -7.22
N LEU A 212 16.89 -7.10 -5.93
CA LEU A 212 17.80 -6.48 -4.98
C LEU A 212 19.09 -7.30 -4.79
N THR A 213 18.97 -8.60 -4.51
CA THR A 213 20.12 -9.47 -4.20
C THR A 213 20.96 -9.85 -5.41
N GLN A 214 20.38 -9.84 -6.60
CA GLN A 214 21.11 -10.12 -7.86
C GLN A 214 21.59 -8.84 -8.56
N GLU A 215 21.38 -7.69 -7.94
CA GLU A 215 21.80 -6.37 -8.43
C GLU A 215 21.43 -6.06 -9.89
N ARG A 216 20.26 -6.56 -10.32
CA ARG A 216 19.75 -6.42 -11.69
C ARG A 216 18.37 -5.74 -11.73
N SER A 217 18.04 -5.15 -12.86
CA SER A 217 16.70 -4.61 -13.11
C SER A 217 15.70 -5.74 -13.36
N TYR A 218 14.42 -5.46 -13.11
CA TYR A 218 13.34 -6.38 -13.45
C TYR A 218 13.12 -6.41 -14.95
N GLU A 219 13.13 -7.61 -15.52
CA GLU A 219 12.78 -7.86 -16.92
C GLU A 219 11.49 -8.68 -16.99
N ALA A 220 10.50 -8.15 -17.72
CA ALA A 220 9.26 -8.86 -17.98
C ALA A 220 9.55 -10.05 -18.93
N ARG A 221 9.43 -11.27 -18.45
CA ARG A 221 9.48 -12.44 -19.35
C ARG A 221 8.23 -12.41 -20.24
N VAL A 222 8.42 -12.03 -21.48
CA VAL A 222 7.38 -12.18 -22.51
C VAL A 222 7.26 -13.68 -22.79
N THR A 223 6.25 -14.34 -22.23
CA THR A 223 5.87 -15.68 -22.64
C THR A 223 5.35 -15.53 -24.09
N LYS A 224 6.14 -15.94 -25.09
CA LYS A 224 5.61 -16.12 -26.44
C LYS A 224 4.39 -17.01 -26.32
N ALA A 225 3.24 -16.51 -26.75
CA ALA A 225 2.07 -17.35 -26.92
C ALA A 225 2.52 -18.52 -27.81
N VAL A 226 2.47 -19.73 -27.29
CA VAL A 226 2.60 -20.92 -28.11
C VAL A 226 1.35 -20.90 -28.98
N ALA A 227 1.58 -20.69 -30.29
CA ALA A 227 0.56 -20.73 -31.33
C ALA A 227 -0.04 -22.13 -31.40
#